data_85ede59bfac4cfee15be6d3e4ec35c83
#
_entry.id   85ede59bfac4cfee15be6d3e4ec35c83
#
_cell.length_a   1.000
_cell.length_b   1.000
_cell.length_c   1.000
_cell.angle_alpha   90.00
_cell.angle_beta   90.00
_cell.angle_gamma   90.00
#
_symmetry.space_group_name_H-M   'P 1'
#
loop_
_entity.id
_entity.type
_entity.pdbx_description
1 polymer ?
#
loop_
_entity_poly.entity_id
_entity_poly.type
_entity_poly.pdbx_seq_one_letter_code
_entity_poly.pdbx_strand_id
1 'polypeptide(L)'
;NTIKRASSMPAPGTKQGSHTHLSEYIKKHINIPVVTVGRITDAWVADEIIANDIADACMMGRANLCEPEFANKVYEGREIEVRPCIGCGRCLNGIMFGKRISCTINPSFELENEDTLTEAEVKKNVLVIGGGPAGMEAAFIAKKRGHHVVLCEAKAELGGALHVACVPIAKQELTKVVKFLAHRIEAAGVDIRLNTPVTKEMLEGEFAGYEVVAAPGAKPNVIGAFTGFKQAVTADDILAGKAFPGRKIIIIGGGSVGCELAEYLAPLVNDRFVRNRD
;
A
#
# COMPACT_ATOMS: atom_id res chain seq x y z
N ASN A 1 25.19 -10.78 -23.84
CA ASN A 1 25.26 -11.19 -22.42
C ASN A 1 25.11 -9.94 -21.55
N THR A 2 23.88 -9.47 -21.39
CA THR A 2 23.59 -8.42 -20.43
C THR A 2 23.50 -9.12 -19.08
N ILE A 3 24.57 -9.07 -18.29
CA ILE A 3 24.49 -9.39 -16.87
C ILE A 3 23.49 -8.38 -16.30
N LYS A 4 22.27 -8.82 -16.03
CA LYS A 4 21.30 -8.04 -15.26
C LYS A 4 21.97 -7.81 -13.90
N ARG A 5 22.48 -6.62 -13.66
CA ARG A 5 23.01 -6.25 -12.34
C ARG A 5 21.88 -6.47 -11.35
N ALA A 6 22.04 -7.44 -10.47
CA ALA A 6 21.12 -7.61 -9.35
C ALA A 6 21.10 -6.28 -8.59
N SER A 7 19.95 -5.64 -8.54
CA SER A 7 19.83 -4.41 -7.75
C SER A 7 20.04 -4.79 -6.28
N SER A 8 21.00 -4.17 -5.62
CA SER A 8 21.22 -4.37 -4.18
C SER A 8 19.99 -4.03 -3.34
N MET A 9 19.10 -3.22 -3.91
CA MET A 9 17.85 -2.79 -3.30
C MET A 9 16.69 -2.98 -4.28
N PRO A 10 16.06 -4.16 -4.28
CA PRO A 10 14.98 -4.48 -5.21
C PRO A 10 13.79 -3.50 -5.08
N ALA A 11 13.33 -3.00 -6.24
CA ALA A 11 12.22 -2.07 -6.36
C ALA A 11 10.84 -2.73 -6.10
N PRO A 12 9.77 -1.95 -5.95
CA PRO A 12 8.39 -2.46 -5.99
C PRO A 12 8.15 -3.33 -7.23
N GLY A 13 7.32 -4.36 -7.12
CA GLY A 13 7.05 -5.29 -8.21
C GLY A 13 8.15 -6.33 -8.48
N THR A 14 9.36 -6.18 -7.92
CA THR A 14 10.38 -7.24 -7.99
C THR A 14 9.96 -8.43 -7.15
N LYS A 15 10.18 -9.65 -7.64
CA LYS A 15 9.92 -10.88 -6.88
C LYS A 15 10.62 -10.83 -5.52
N GLN A 16 9.93 -11.23 -4.46
CA GLN A 16 10.54 -11.42 -3.15
C GLN A 16 11.59 -12.53 -3.20
N GLY A 17 12.58 -12.46 -2.32
CA GLY A 17 13.70 -13.39 -2.36
C GLY A 17 14.56 -13.25 -3.64
N SER A 18 14.65 -12.05 -4.21
CA SER A 18 15.34 -11.83 -5.51
C SER A 18 16.81 -12.26 -5.53
N HIS A 19 17.46 -12.41 -4.38
CA HIS A 19 18.87 -12.81 -4.25
C HIS A 19 19.06 -14.25 -3.75
N THR A 20 17.98 -14.99 -3.51
CA THR A 20 18.04 -16.35 -2.95
C THR A 20 18.87 -17.31 -3.77
N HIS A 21 18.86 -17.19 -5.10
CA HIS A 21 19.67 -18.01 -6.00
C HIS A 21 21.19 -17.84 -5.76
N LEU A 22 21.64 -16.66 -5.30
CA LEU A 22 23.04 -16.44 -4.93
C LEU A 22 23.37 -17.11 -3.60
N SER A 23 22.48 -16.97 -2.64
CA SER A 23 22.64 -17.60 -1.31
C SER A 23 22.63 -19.12 -1.40
N GLU A 24 21.73 -19.70 -2.18
CA GLU A 24 21.66 -21.12 -2.46
C GLU A 24 22.97 -21.65 -3.10
N TYR A 25 23.49 -20.92 -4.08
CA TYR A 25 24.76 -21.27 -4.69
C TYR A 25 25.90 -21.23 -3.69
N ILE A 26 26.03 -20.17 -2.89
CA ILE A 26 27.08 -20.00 -1.88
C ILE A 26 26.97 -21.11 -0.82
N LYS A 27 25.77 -21.40 -0.31
CA LYS A 27 25.55 -22.41 0.73
C LYS A 27 26.07 -23.80 0.33
N LYS A 28 25.99 -24.15 -0.94
CA LYS A 28 26.51 -25.43 -1.47
C LYS A 28 28.03 -25.51 -1.49
N HIS A 29 28.74 -24.39 -1.28
CA HIS A 29 30.21 -24.33 -1.41
C HIS A 29 30.94 -23.93 -0.13
N ILE A 30 30.22 -23.68 0.96
CA ILE A 30 30.79 -23.27 2.25
C ILE A 30 30.13 -24.03 3.40
N ASN A 31 30.85 -24.11 4.55
CA ASN A 31 30.38 -24.82 5.75
C ASN A 31 30.05 -23.87 6.91
N ILE A 32 29.74 -22.62 6.61
CA ILE A 32 29.30 -21.64 7.62
C ILE A 32 27.88 -21.20 7.30
N PRO A 33 27.11 -20.73 8.32
CA PRO A 33 25.75 -20.27 8.09
C PRO A 33 25.65 -19.16 7.04
N VAL A 34 24.66 -19.26 6.17
CA VAL A 34 24.37 -18.29 5.10
C VAL A 34 23.09 -17.54 5.42
N VAL A 35 23.18 -16.21 5.47
CA VAL A 35 22.03 -15.33 5.64
C VAL A 35 21.67 -14.72 4.29
N THR A 36 20.43 -14.89 3.85
CA THR A 36 19.94 -14.30 2.60
C THR A 36 19.21 -12.98 2.80
N VAL A 37 19.22 -12.16 1.76
CA VAL A 37 18.46 -10.91 1.66
C VAL A 37 17.79 -10.85 0.28
N GLY A 38 16.97 -9.86 0.04
CA GLY A 38 16.42 -9.59 -1.30
C GLY A 38 14.91 -9.37 -1.29
N ARG A 39 14.47 -8.31 -0.61
CA ARG A 39 13.07 -7.93 -0.55
C ARG A 39 12.16 -9.04 0.02
N ILE A 40 12.58 -9.67 1.09
CA ILE A 40 11.76 -10.60 1.86
C ILE A 40 10.88 -9.74 2.77
N THR A 41 9.57 -9.74 2.53
CA THR A 41 8.59 -8.90 3.25
C THR A 41 7.44 -9.69 3.84
N ASP A 42 7.25 -10.93 3.41
CA ASP A 42 6.21 -11.83 3.88
C ASP A 42 6.84 -13.02 4.62
N ALA A 43 6.19 -13.47 5.69
CA ALA A 43 6.68 -14.57 6.53
C ALA A 43 6.80 -15.87 5.73
N TRP A 44 5.77 -16.21 4.94
CA TRP A 44 5.77 -17.44 4.14
C TRP A 44 6.94 -17.52 3.16
N VAL A 45 7.43 -16.37 2.63
CA VAL A 45 8.63 -16.36 1.77
C VAL A 45 9.89 -16.72 2.57
N ALA A 46 9.99 -16.22 3.80
CA ALA A 46 11.10 -16.56 4.68
C ALA A 46 11.07 -18.05 5.05
N ASP A 47 9.90 -18.58 5.36
CA ASP A 47 9.70 -20.01 5.66
C ASP A 47 10.06 -20.90 4.49
N GLU A 48 9.62 -20.57 3.26
CA GLU A 48 10.02 -21.31 2.05
C GLU A 48 11.52 -21.32 1.83
N ILE A 49 12.20 -20.20 2.07
CA ILE A 49 13.67 -20.11 1.93
C ILE A 49 14.37 -21.08 2.88
N ILE A 50 13.93 -21.12 4.14
CA ILE A 50 14.52 -22.02 5.16
C ILE A 50 14.13 -23.47 4.91
N ALA A 51 12.86 -23.74 4.64
CA ALA A 51 12.36 -25.09 4.40
C ALA A 51 13.00 -25.78 3.18
N ASN A 52 13.37 -25.00 2.17
CA ASN A 52 14.07 -25.51 0.97
C ASN A 52 15.60 -25.49 1.08
N ASP A 53 16.15 -25.25 2.26
CA ASP A 53 17.60 -25.20 2.52
C ASP A 53 18.38 -24.21 1.65
N ILE A 54 17.71 -23.12 1.23
CA ILE A 54 18.31 -22.07 0.40
C ILE A 54 19.27 -21.19 1.21
N ALA A 55 18.94 -20.94 2.47
CA ALA A 55 19.75 -20.19 3.43
C ALA A 55 19.43 -20.66 4.86
N ASP A 56 20.29 -20.31 5.82
CA ASP A 56 20.10 -20.65 7.24
C ASP A 56 19.29 -19.59 7.98
N ALA A 57 19.26 -18.36 7.45
CA ALA A 57 18.47 -17.26 8.00
C ALA A 57 18.11 -16.23 6.92
N CYS A 58 17.09 -15.42 7.21
CA CYS A 58 16.62 -14.32 6.36
C CYS A 58 16.85 -12.97 7.03
N MET A 59 17.42 -12.00 6.31
CA MET A 59 17.53 -10.61 6.74
C MET A 59 16.42 -9.78 6.13
N MET A 60 15.52 -9.24 6.96
CA MET A 60 14.28 -8.57 6.56
C MET A 60 14.30 -7.07 6.90
N GLY A 61 15.32 -6.33 6.49
CA GLY A 61 15.55 -4.95 6.91
C GLY A 61 14.33 -4.03 6.74
N ARG A 62 13.83 -3.85 5.51
CA ARG A 62 12.69 -2.95 5.26
C ARG A 62 11.37 -3.42 5.87
N ALA A 63 11.17 -4.73 5.98
CA ALA A 63 10.01 -5.27 6.67
C ALA A 63 10.01 -4.86 8.15
N ASN A 64 11.15 -5.00 8.84
CA ASN A 64 11.27 -4.62 10.25
C ASN A 64 11.23 -3.10 10.46
N LEU A 65 11.69 -2.29 9.51
CA LEU A 65 11.46 -0.83 9.56
C LEU A 65 9.96 -0.48 9.47
N CYS A 66 9.22 -1.27 8.70
CA CYS A 66 7.78 -1.07 8.53
C CYS A 66 6.99 -1.61 9.73
N GLU A 67 7.38 -2.77 10.24
CA GLU A 67 6.77 -3.44 11.40
C GLU A 67 7.85 -3.98 12.33
N PRO A 68 8.20 -3.24 13.38
CA PRO A 68 9.21 -3.68 14.35
C PRO A 68 8.86 -5.00 15.04
N GLU A 69 7.57 -5.26 15.28
CA GLU A 69 7.05 -6.47 15.90
C GLU A 69 6.80 -7.63 14.91
N PHE A 70 7.38 -7.55 13.71
CA PHE A 70 7.12 -8.53 12.64
C PHE A 70 7.30 -9.97 13.11
N ALA A 71 8.46 -10.28 13.69
CA ALA A 71 8.78 -11.64 14.10
C ALA A 71 7.85 -12.15 15.23
N ASN A 72 7.55 -11.29 16.21
CA ASN A 72 6.67 -11.63 17.32
C ASN A 72 5.24 -11.90 16.83
N LYS A 73 4.71 -11.03 15.98
CA LYS A 73 3.36 -11.19 15.41
C LYS A 73 3.23 -12.46 14.59
N VAL A 74 4.24 -12.79 13.77
CA VAL A 74 4.26 -14.01 12.98
C VAL A 74 4.34 -15.24 13.89
N TYR A 75 5.24 -15.23 14.88
CA TYR A 75 5.37 -16.32 15.83
C TYR A 75 4.08 -16.61 16.63
N GLU A 76 3.30 -15.56 16.91
CA GLU A 76 2.02 -15.63 17.61
C GLU A 76 0.83 -15.92 16.69
N GLY A 77 1.04 -16.13 15.39
CA GLY A 77 -0.03 -16.38 14.41
C GLY A 77 -0.88 -15.13 14.08
N ARG A 78 -0.34 -13.94 14.31
CA ARG A 78 -1.00 -12.64 14.08
C ARG A 78 -0.53 -11.94 12.79
N GLU A 79 -0.30 -12.69 11.72
CA GLU A 79 0.24 -12.15 10.45
C GLU A 79 -0.65 -11.06 9.84
N ILE A 80 -1.97 -11.15 10.03
CA ILE A 80 -2.90 -10.11 9.54
C ILE A 80 -2.67 -8.73 10.20
N GLU A 81 -2.05 -8.72 11.38
CA GLU A 81 -1.68 -7.50 12.11
C GLU A 81 -0.30 -6.96 11.73
N VAL A 82 0.44 -7.64 10.87
CA VAL A 82 1.73 -7.19 10.37
C VAL A 82 1.53 -6.06 9.36
N ARG A 83 2.10 -4.89 9.66
CA ARG A 83 2.12 -3.76 8.73
C ARG A 83 2.97 -4.09 7.51
N PRO A 84 2.39 -4.13 6.30
CA PRO A 84 3.09 -4.66 5.13
C PRO A 84 4.07 -3.66 4.53
N CYS A 85 5.32 -4.06 4.35
CA CYS A 85 6.28 -3.27 3.58
C CYS A 85 6.00 -3.41 2.08
N ILE A 86 5.66 -2.30 1.41
CA ILE A 86 5.37 -2.25 -0.03
C ILE A 86 6.61 -2.01 -0.91
N GLY A 87 7.81 -2.02 -0.33
CA GLY A 87 9.06 -1.85 -1.07
C GLY A 87 9.25 -0.47 -1.72
N CYS A 88 8.49 0.56 -1.35
CA CYS A 88 8.45 1.88 -2.02
C CYS A 88 9.78 2.66 -2.00
N GLY A 89 10.76 2.25 -1.22
CA GLY A 89 12.08 2.89 -1.17
C GLY A 89 12.15 4.22 -0.42
N ARG A 90 11.08 4.68 0.23
CA ARG A 90 11.09 5.97 0.96
C ARG A 90 12.17 6.01 2.05
N CYS A 91 12.33 4.94 2.82
CA CYS A 91 13.37 4.83 3.83
C CYS A 91 14.78 4.93 3.23
N LEU A 92 14.99 4.35 2.03
CA LEU A 92 16.27 4.39 1.33
C LEU A 92 16.60 5.80 0.80
N ASN A 93 15.60 6.53 0.32
CA ASN A 93 15.79 7.93 -0.11
C ASN A 93 16.30 8.80 1.05
N GLY A 94 15.81 8.58 2.28
CA GLY A 94 16.33 9.25 3.46
C GLY A 94 17.84 9.02 3.62
N ILE A 95 18.25 7.76 3.56
CA ILE A 95 19.67 7.36 3.67
C ILE A 95 20.52 7.95 2.53
N MET A 96 20.07 7.81 1.29
CA MET A 96 20.85 8.24 0.11
C MET A 96 21.04 9.75 0.03
N PHE A 97 20.10 10.53 0.51
CA PHE A 97 20.14 12.00 0.43
C PHE A 97 20.43 12.67 1.79
N GLY A 98 20.90 11.91 2.78
CA GLY A 98 21.24 12.45 4.12
C GLY A 98 20.05 13.11 4.82
N LYS A 99 18.82 12.66 4.51
CA LYS A 99 17.58 13.13 5.13
C LYS A 99 17.14 12.17 6.23
N ARG A 100 16.26 12.62 7.11
CA ARG A 100 15.60 11.74 8.08
C ARG A 100 14.97 10.54 7.37
N ILE A 101 15.22 9.35 7.87
CA ILE A 101 14.59 8.13 7.40
C ILE A 101 13.09 8.19 7.76
N SER A 102 12.23 7.69 6.90
CA SER A 102 10.80 7.60 7.18
C SER A 102 10.20 6.42 6.43
N CYS A 103 9.10 5.89 6.94
CA CYS A 103 8.34 4.85 6.26
C CYS A 103 7.00 5.41 5.76
N THR A 104 6.58 5.01 4.56
CA THR A 104 5.28 5.42 4.00
C THR A 104 4.11 4.80 4.76
N ILE A 105 4.30 3.60 5.29
CA ILE A 105 3.24 2.80 5.93
C ILE A 105 3.32 2.84 7.45
N ASN A 106 4.52 3.03 8.02
CA ASN A 106 4.72 3.18 9.47
C ASN A 106 4.87 4.65 9.83
N PRO A 107 3.83 5.32 10.34
CA PRO A 107 3.92 6.72 10.76
C PRO A 107 4.74 6.92 12.02
N SER A 108 4.86 5.90 12.88
CA SER A 108 5.58 5.95 14.15
C SER A 108 7.08 5.61 14.01
N PHE A 109 7.57 5.39 12.78
CA PHE A 109 8.98 5.07 12.57
C PHE A 109 9.91 6.18 13.08
N GLU A 110 10.89 5.83 13.89
CA GLU A 110 11.78 6.73 14.65
C GLU A 110 11.08 7.58 15.74
N LEU A 111 9.80 7.32 15.99
CA LEU A 111 9.04 8.00 17.04
C LEU A 111 8.56 7.01 18.12
N GLU A 112 9.04 5.78 18.11
CA GLU A 112 8.57 4.71 18.99
C GLU A 112 8.74 5.04 20.47
N ASN A 113 9.74 5.85 20.81
CA ASN A 113 9.96 6.32 22.18
C ASN A 113 9.16 7.60 22.53
N GLU A 114 8.68 8.33 21.51
CA GLU A 114 7.91 9.57 21.65
C GLU A 114 6.41 9.29 21.44
N ASP A 115 6.09 8.16 20.81
CA ASP A 115 4.72 7.80 20.43
C ASP A 115 3.97 7.19 21.62
N THR A 116 3.73 8.02 22.59
CA THR A 116 2.76 7.71 23.62
C THR A 116 1.37 8.05 23.12
N LEU A 117 0.74 7.14 22.36
CA LEU A 117 -0.70 7.18 22.10
C LEU A 117 -1.45 6.99 23.43
N THR A 118 -1.42 8.02 24.28
CA THR A 118 -2.15 8.02 25.53
C THR A 118 -3.63 8.25 25.29
N GLU A 119 -4.47 7.70 26.16
CA GLU A 119 -5.88 8.03 26.17
C GLU A 119 -6.09 9.54 26.30
N ALA A 120 -7.09 10.07 25.61
CA ALA A 120 -7.48 11.46 25.73
C ALA A 120 -8.11 11.72 27.10
N GLU A 121 -7.77 12.82 27.76
CA GLU A 121 -8.39 13.24 29.01
C GLU A 121 -9.91 13.42 28.85
N VAL A 122 -10.33 13.99 27.71
CA VAL A 122 -11.73 14.18 27.36
C VAL A 122 -12.08 13.31 26.17
N LYS A 123 -12.93 12.30 26.39
CA LYS A 123 -13.42 11.43 25.31
C LYS A 123 -14.52 12.15 24.53
N LYS A 124 -14.44 12.08 23.21
CA LYS A 124 -15.34 12.75 22.26
C LYS A 124 -15.99 11.76 21.33
N ASN A 125 -17.08 12.17 20.72
CA ASN A 125 -17.64 11.52 19.54
C ASN A 125 -16.92 12.07 18.31
N VAL A 126 -16.36 11.19 17.48
CA VAL A 126 -15.59 11.55 16.27
C VAL A 126 -16.23 10.91 15.06
N LEU A 127 -16.58 11.72 14.08
CA LEU A 127 -17.02 11.28 12.77
C LEU A 127 -15.84 11.38 11.78
N VAL A 128 -15.48 10.26 11.16
CA VAL A 128 -14.51 10.22 10.06
C VAL A 128 -15.24 10.06 8.74
N ILE A 129 -15.06 11.00 7.83
CA ILE A 129 -15.70 10.99 6.51
C ILE A 129 -14.70 10.51 5.47
N GLY A 130 -14.91 9.29 4.96
CA GLY A 130 -14.09 8.64 3.95
C GLY A 130 -13.26 7.48 4.50
N GLY A 131 -13.42 6.30 3.90
CA GLY A 131 -12.77 5.03 4.25
C GLY A 131 -11.49 4.76 3.46
N GLY A 132 -10.83 5.79 2.94
CA GLY A 132 -9.49 5.70 2.36
C GLY A 132 -8.41 5.55 3.44
N PRO A 133 -7.11 5.40 3.04
CA PRO A 133 -6.03 5.18 4.00
C PRO A 133 -5.92 6.28 5.06
N ALA A 134 -6.15 7.55 4.70
CA ALA A 134 -6.11 8.66 5.64
C ALA A 134 -7.24 8.57 6.69
N GLY A 135 -8.47 8.26 6.24
CA GLY A 135 -9.60 8.11 7.14
C GLY A 135 -9.46 6.90 8.05
N MET A 136 -9.03 5.76 7.52
CA MET A 136 -8.78 4.56 8.33
C MET A 136 -7.72 4.79 9.40
N GLU A 137 -6.62 5.48 9.06
CA GLU A 137 -5.58 5.82 10.03
C GLU A 137 -6.11 6.78 11.10
N ALA A 138 -6.83 7.83 10.70
CA ALA A 138 -7.45 8.79 11.63
C ALA A 138 -8.44 8.11 12.58
N ALA A 139 -9.29 7.22 12.05
CA ALA A 139 -10.24 6.46 12.85
C ALA A 139 -9.54 5.56 13.87
N PHE A 140 -8.50 4.84 13.45
CA PHE A 140 -7.71 4.02 14.35
C PHE A 140 -7.09 4.81 15.49
N ILE A 141 -6.41 5.91 15.17
CA ILE A 141 -5.74 6.76 16.17
C ILE A 141 -6.76 7.36 17.15
N ALA A 142 -7.89 7.89 16.63
CA ALA A 142 -8.94 8.43 17.48
C ALA A 142 -9.50 7.35 18.43
N LYS A 143 -9.73 6.13 17.91
CA LYS A 143 -10.22 5.01 18.71
C LYS A 143 -9.22 4.57 19.78
N LYS A 144 -7.93 4.48 19.43
CA LYS A 144 -6.85 4.16 20.40
C LYS A 144 -6.73 5.20 21.51
N ARG A 145 -7.07 6.45 21.22
CA ARG A 145 -7.13 7.51 22.22
C ARG A 145 -8.42 7.49 23.07
N GLY A 146 -9.27 6.47 22.89
CA GLY A 146 -10.47 6.23 23.69
C GLY A 146 -11.72 7.00 23.24
N HIS A 147 -11.72 7.63 22.07
CA HIS A 147 -12.88 8.30 21.51
C HIS A 147 -13.94 7.30 21.02
N HIS A 148 -15.20 7.71 20.97
CA HIS A 148 -16.23 7.01 20.21
C HIS A 148 -16.11 7.41 18.75
N VAL A 149 -15.84 6.44 17.86
CA VAL A 149 -15.50 6.73 16.46
C VAL A 149 -16.50 6.06 15.53
N VAL A 150 -17.10 6.85 14.65
CA VAL A 150 -17.90 6.41 13.50
C VAL A 150 -17.14 6.78 12.23
N LEU A 151 -16.93 5.82 11.33
CA LEU A 151 -16.35 6.03 10.01
C LEU A 151 -17.41 5.79 8.95
N CYS A 152 -17.74 6.80 8.15
CA CYS A 152 -18.66 6.71 7.03
C CYS A 152 -17.90 6.68 5.70
N GLU A 153 -18.15 5.65 4.90
CA GLU A 153 -17.62 5.51 3.52
C GLU A 153 -18.78 5.47 2.53
N ALA A 154 -18.71 6.29 1.50
CA ALA A 154 -19.74 6.40 0.47
C ALA A 154 -19.85 5.16 -0.42
N LYS A 155 -18.77 4.38 -0.54
CA LYS A 155 -18.71 3.14 -1.33
C LYS A 155 -19.03 1.91 -0.47
N ALA A 156 -19.16 0.77 -1.17
CA ALA A 156 -19.43 -0.52 -0.52
C ALA A 156 -18.19 -1.14 0.15
N GLU A 157 -17.01 -0.54 0.02
CA GLU A 157 -15.75 -1.08 0.52
C GLU A 157 -14.77 0.01 0.96
N LEU A 158 -13.93 -0.32 1.95
CA LEU A 158 -12.83 0.51 2.41
C LEU A 158 -11.66 0.45 1.44
N GLY A 159 -10.80 1.48 1.42
CA GLY A 159 -9.56 1.51 0.63
C GLY A 159 -9.44 2.73 -0.28
N GLY A 160 -10.56 3.34 -0.66
CA GLY A 160 -10.59 4.60 -1.42
C GLY A 160 -9.83 4.50 -2.75
N ALA A 161 -8.90 5.43 -2.99
CA ALA A 161 -8.09 5.47 -4.22
C ALA A 161 -7.09 4.31 -4.35
N LEU A 162 -6.78 3.57 -3.28
CA LEU A 162 -5.85 2.44 -3.35
C LEU A 162 -6.38 1.31 -4.22
N HIS A 163 -7.71 1.13 -4.36
CA HIS A 163 -8.29 0.13 -5.27
C HIS A 163 -7.88 0.35 -6.73
N VAL A 164 -7.78 1.59 -7.14
CA VAL A 164 -7.32 1.94 -8.50
C VAL A 164 -5.79 1.90 -8.57
N ALA A 165 -5.12 2.40 -7.54
CA ALA A 165 -3.66 2.46 -7.50
C ALA A 165 -2.98 1.08 -7.47
N CYS A 166 -3.65 0.02 -6.99
CA CYS A 166 -3.09 -1.33 -6.94
C CYS A 166 -3.25 -2.14 -8.24
N VAL A 167 -3.97 -1.62 -9.24
CA VAL A 167 -4.22 -2.34 -10.50
C VAL A 167 -2.94 -2.61 -11.32
N PRO A 168 -2.00 -1.67 -11.47
CA PRO A 168 -0.73 -1.95 -12.12
C PRO A 168 0.06 -3.05 -11.38
N ILE A 169 0.66 -4.00 -12.14
CA ILE A 169 1.35 -5.18 -11.59
C ILE A 169 2.40 -4.81 -10.54
N ALA A 170 3.17 -3.75 -10.78
CA ALA A 170 4.19 -3.28 -9.85
C ALA A 170 3.65 -2.74 -8.51
N LYS A 171 2.33 -2.49 -8.42
CA LYS A 171 1.67 -1.88 -7.25
C LYS A 171 0.66 -2.79 -6.55
N GLN A 172 0.52 -4.03 -6.95
CA GLN A 172 -0.46 -4.96 -6.35
C GLN A 172 -0.27 -5.14 -4.83
N GLU A 173 0.92 -4.91 -4.31
CA GLU A 173 1.19 -4.97 -2.87
C GLU A 173 0.42 -3.92 -2.04
N LEU A 174 -0.10 -2.86 -2.67
CA LEU A 174 -0.99 -1.91 -2.00
C LEU A 174 -2.29 -2.56 -1.50
N THR A 175 -2.70 -3.68 -2.08
CA THR A 175 -3.86 -4.45 -1.59
C THR A 175 -3.66 -4.94 -0.17
N LYS A 176 -2.42 -5.28 0.21
CA LYS A 176 -2.08 -5.70 1.58
C LYS A 176 -2.26 -4.54 2.56
N VAL A 177 -1.95 -3.31 2.13
CA VAL A 177 -2.13 -2.10 2.95
C VAL A 177 -3.61 -1.88 3.25
N VAL A 178 -4.49 -2.02 2.23
CA VAL A 178 -5.94 -1.89 2.43
C VAL A 178 -6.43 -2.92 3.44
N LYS A 179 -6.06 -4.19 3.27
CA LYS A 179 -6.44 -5.28 4.18
C LYS A 179 -5.97 -5.03 5.62
N PHE A 180 -4.72 -4.62 5.78
CA PHE A 180 -4.15 -4.30 7.08
C PHE A 180 -4.90 -3.15 7.76
N LEU A 181 -5.14 -2.04 7.06
CA LEU A 181 -5.82 -0.87 7.62
C LEU A 181 -7.27 -1.18 7.98
N ALA A 182 -8.00 -1.90 7.12
CA ALA A 182 -9.37 -2.32 7.36
C ALA A 182 -9.45 -3.21 8.61
N HIS A 183 -8.65 -4.28 8.65
CA HIS A 183 -8.57 -5.16 9.82
C HIS A 183 -8.28 -4.39 11.11
N ARG A 184 -7.37 -3.43 11.06
CA ARG A 184 -6.93 -2.65 12.21
C ARG A 184 -8.04 -1.80 12.84
N ILE A 185 -8.89 -1.17 12.00
CA ILE A 185 -10.03 -0.40 12.50
C ILE A 185 -11.18 -1.28 12.96
N GLU A 186 -11.42 -2.41 12.30
CA GLU A 186 -12.38 -3.42 12.73
C GLU A 186 -12.02 -4.01 14.10
N ALA A 187 -10.78 -4.48 14.24
CA ALA A 187 -10.25 -5.02 15.49
C ALA A 187 -10.24 -4.00 16.64
N ALA A 188 -10.07 -2.70 16.32
CA ALA A 188 -10.18 -1.64 17.30
C ALA A 188 -11.63 -1.31 17.71
N GLY A 189 -12.64 -1.85 17.02
CA GLY A 189 -14.06 -1.60 17.31
C GLY A 189 -14.53 -0.20 16.87
N VAL A 190 -14.08 0.27 15.70
CA VAL A 190 -14.64 1.46 15.04
C VAL A 190 -16.01 1.10 14.46
N ASP A 191 -17.02 1.97 14.61
CA ASP A 191 -18.32 1.83 13.93
C ASP A 191 -18.14 2.20 12.45
N ILE A 192 -18.11 1.18 11.57
CA ILE A 192 -17.87 1.34 10.15
C ILE A 192 -19.19 1.29 9.39
N ARG A 193 -19.50 2.35 8.67
CA ARG A 193 -20.73 2.49 7.88
C ARG A 193 -20.40 2.65 6.41
N LEU A 194 -20.51 1.56 5.68
CA LEU A 194 -20.36 1.53 4.22
C LEU A 194 -21.62 1.99 3.51
N ASN A 195 -21.52 2.35 2.22
CA ASN A 195 -22.62 2.90 1.42
C ASN A 195 -23.32 4.10 2.09
N THR A 196 -22.56 4.87 2.87
CA THR A 196 -23.08 5.98 3.68
C THR A 196 -22.38 7.29 3.29
N PRO A 197 -22.79 7.94 2.20
CA PRO A 197 -22.31 9.27 1.85
C PRO A 197 -22.85 10.28 2.88
N VAL A 198 -21.94 10.92 3.61
CA VAL A 198 -22.32 11.91 4.62
C VAL A 198 -22.89 13.16 3.96
N THR A 199 -24.08 13.56 4.38
CA THR A 199 -24.78 14.77 3.90
C THR A 199 -24.77 15.87 4.94
N LYS A 200 -25.14 17.08 4.53
CA LYS A 200 -25.27 18.21 5.44
C LYS A 200 -26.31 17.95 6.53
N GLU A 201 -27.42 17.36 6.15
CA GLU A 201 -28.53 17.01 7.07
C GLU A 201 -28.07 16.02 8.15
N MET A 202 -27.21 15.06 7.79
CA MET A 202 -26.63 14.12 8.77
C MET A 202 -25.70 14.86 9.76
N LEU A 203 -24.93 15.86 9.29
CA LEU A 203 -24.04 16.63 10.17
C LEU A 203 -24.84 17.55 11.12
N GLU A 204 -25.97 18.08 10.67
CA GLU A 204 -26.85 18.92 11.48
C GLU A 204 -27.80 18.09 12.39
N GLY A 205 -28.00 16.82 12.08
CA GLY A 205 -28.87 15.88 12.79
C GLY A 205 -28.10 14.83 13.59
N GLU A 206 -27.96 13.62 13.03
CA GLU A 206 -27.36 12.46 13.72
C GLU A 206 -25.95 12.73 14.28
N PHE A 207 -25.14 13.48 13.55
CA PHE A 207 -23.77 13.80 13.93
C PHE A 207 -23.61 15.19 14.53
N ALA A 208 -24.70 15.84 14.93
CA ALA A 208 -24.61 17.12 15.62
C ALA A 208 -23.77 16.99 16.90
N GLY A 209 -22.75 17.83 17.02
CA GLY A 209 -21.80 17.78 18.16
C GLY A 209 -20.67 16.75 18.03
N TYR A 210 -20.54 16.04 16.94
CA TYR A 210 -19.36 15.23 16.65
C TYR A 210 -18.20 16.12 16.19
N GLU A 211 -16.99 15.77 16.60
CA GLU A 211 -15.78 16.29 15.96
C GLU A 211 -15.62 15.60 14.59
N VAL A 212 -15.41 16.39 13.54
CA VAL A 212 -15.38 15.86 12.17
C VAL A 212 -13.95 15.80 11.63
N VAL A 213 -13.54 14.63 11.18
CA VAL A 213 -12.32 14.43 10.41
C VAL A 213 -12.69 14.18 8.94
N ALA A 214 -12.44 15.16 8.08
CA ALA A 214 -12.73 15.06 6.66
C ALA A 214 -11.57 14.43 5.90
N ALA A 215 -11.78 13.23 5.35
CA ALA A 215 -10.83 12.49 4.52
C ALA A 215 -11.46 12.01 3.19
N PRO A 216 -12.15 12.89 2.42
CA PRO A 216 -12.96 12.50 1.26
C PRO A 216 -12.13 12.08 0.04
N GLY A 217 -10.79 12.13 0.13
CA GLY A 217 -9.89 11.84 -0.96
C GLY A 217 -9.78 12.97 -2.00
N ALA A 218 -9.30 12.62 -3.18
CA ALA A 218 -9.13 13.54 -4.31
C ALA A 218 -9.79 12.98 -5.56
N LYS A 219 -10.12 13.85 -6.50
CA LYS A 219 -10.56 13.49 -7.85
C LYS A 219 -9.47 13.82 -8.86
N PRO A 220 -9.37 13.05 -9.98
CA PRO A 220 -8.47 13.40 -11.07
C PRO A 220 -8.69 14.82 -11.55
N ASN A 221 -7.61 15.59 -11.71
CA ASN A 221 -7.69 16.92 -12.30
C ASN A 221 -7.63 16.77 -13.83
N VAL A 222 -8.73 17.06 -14.49
CA VAL A 222 -8.81 17.10 -15.96
C VAL A 222 -8.43 18.49 -16.43
N ILE A 223 -7.36 18.61 -17.21
CA ILE A 223 -6.90 19.88 -17.77
C ILE A 223 -8.02 20.45 -18.66
N GLY A 224 -8.43 21.71 -18.41
CA GLY A 224 -9.57 22.36 -19.07
C GLY A 224 -9.55 22.34 -20.60
N ALA A 225 -8.35 22.34 -21.21
CA ALA A 225 -8.19 22.22 -22.68
C ALA A 225 -8.72 20.89 -23.26
N PHE A 226 -8.90 19.86 -22.42
CA PHE A 226 -9.40 18.55 -22.83
C PHE A 226 -10.80 18.25 -22.30
N THR A 227 -11.40 19.17 -21.55
CA THR A 227 -12.82 19.07 -21.17
C THR A 227 -13.66 19.27 -22.42
N GLY A 228 -14.44 18.27 -22.80
CA GLY A 228 -15.27 18.30 -24.01
C GLY A 228 -14.81 17.36 -25.14
N PHE A 229 -13.62 16.79 -25.06
CA PHE A 229 -13.25 15.67 -25.93
C PHE A 229 -13.96 14.40 -25.43
N LYS A 230 -15.01 13.99 -26.14
CA LYS A 230 -15.81 12.77 -25.80
C LYS A 230 -14.98 11.50 -25.71
N GLN A 231 -13.79 11.48 -26.29
CA GLN A 231 -12.85 10.35 -26.29
C GLN A 231 -11.79 10.42 -25.20
N ALA A 232 -11.71 11.55 -24.48
CA ALA A 232 -10.75 11.68 -23.38
C ALA A 232 -11.30 11.00 -22.12
N VAL A 233 -10.54 10.05 -21.61
CA VAL A 233 -10.85 9.30 -20.39
C VAL A 233 -9.71 9.47 -19.39
N THR A 234 -10.00 9.40 -18.10
CA THR A 234 -8.98 9.48 -17.07
C THR A 234 -8.23 8.17 -16.92
N ALA A 235 -7.01 8.21 -16.40
CA ALA A 235 -6.28 7.01 -16.03
C ALA A 235 -7.07 6.16 -15.03
N ASP A 236 -7.74 6.82 -14.07
CA ASP A 236 -8.57 6.17 -13.06
C ASP A 236 -9.74 5.39 -13.69
N ASP A 237 -10.38 5.93 -14.74
CA ASP A 237 -11.48 5.22 -15.41
C ASP A 237 -10.99 3.96 -16.15
N ILE A 238 -9.80 4.02 -16.74
CA ILE A 238 -9.19 2.86 -17.40
C ILE A 238 -8.80 1.81 -16.35
N LEU A 239 -8.10 2.20 -15.30
CA LEU A 239 -7.66 1.28 -14.25
C LEU A 239 -8.84 0.72 -13.44
N ALA A 240 -9.91 1.48 -13.28
CA ALA A 240 -11.16 1.00 -12.68
C ALA A 240 -12.01 0.10 -13.60
N GLY A 241 -11.58 -0.12 -14.86
CA GLY A 241 -12.33 -0.91 -15.84
C GLY A 241 -13.60 -0.24 -16.38
N LYS A 242 -13.79 1.06 -16.13
CA LYS A 242 -14.94 1.84 -16.62
C LYS A 242 -14.80 2.29 -18.06
N ALA A 243 -13.57 2.36 -18.56
CA ALA A 243 -13.25 2.71 -19.93
C ALA A 243 -12.23 1.71 -20.50
N PHE A 244 -12.42 1.31 -21.76
CA PHE A 244 -11.51 0.42 -22.46
C PHE A 244 -10.71 1.21 -23.50
N PRO A 245 -9.38 1.18 -23.44
CA PRO A 245 -8.54 1.85 -24.44
C PRO A 245 -8.66 1.12 -25.79
N GLY A 246 -8.70 1.91 -26.88
CA GLY A 246 -8.64 1.37 -28.23
C GLY A 246 -7.24 0.84 -28.60
N ARG A 247 -7.02 0.54 -29.87
CA ARG A 247 -5.70 0.08 -30.36
C ARG A 247 -4.67 1.18 -30.49
N LYS A 248 -5.10 2.43 -30.66
CA LYS A 248 -4.24 3.61 -30.76
C LYS A 248 -4.54 4.50 -29.58
N ILE A 249 -3.55 4.69 -28.73
CA ILE A 249 -3.69 5.42 -27.46
C ILE A 249 -2.71 6.56 -27.44
N ILE A 250 -3.20 7.72 -27.07
CA ILE A 250 -2.38 8.91 -26.76
C ILE A 250 -2.53 9.17 -25.26
N ILE A 251 -1.41 9.13 -24.53
CA ILE A 251 -1.37 9.47 -23.11
C ILE A 251 -0.90 10.91 -22.99
N ILE A 252 -1.71 11.74 -22.37
CA ILE A 252 -1.42 13.16 -22.17
C ILE A 252 -0.90 13.33 -20.75
N GLY A 253 0.38 13.64 -20.62
CA GLY A 253 1.09 13.78 -19.35
C GLY A 253 2.09 12.66 -19.11
N GLY A 254 3.36 13.04 -18.91
CA GLY A 254 4.50 12.14 -18.63
C GLY A 254 4.89 12.11 -17.15
N GLY A 255 3.99 12.43 -16.22
CA GLY A 255 4.19 12.25 -14.79
C GLY A 255 4.04 10.78 -14.37
N SER A 256 4.11 10.51 -13.05
CA SER A 256 4.03 9.13 -12.52
C SER A 256 2.80 8.37 -13.00
N VAL A 257 1.62 9.01 -12.98
CA VAL A 257 0.36 8.39 -13.41
C VAL A 257 0.39 8.03 -14.89
N GLY A 258 0.87 8.94 -15.76
CA GLY A 258 0.95 8.68 -17.20
C GLY A 258 1.95 7.60 -17.56
N CYS A 259 3.12 7.57 -16.92
CA CYS A 259 4.12 6.52 -17.10
C CYS A 259 3.63 5.16 -16.64
N GLU A 260 2.99 5.08 -15.47
CA GLU A 260 2.41 3.85 -14.94
C GLU A 260 1.25 3.32 -15.80
N LEU A 261 0.41 4.22 -16.30
CA LEU A 261 -0.64 3.85 -17.24
C LEU A 261 -0.06 3.31 -18.55
N ALA A 262 1.02 3.91 -19.08
CA ALA A 262 1.70 3.44 -20.27
C ALA A 262 2.27 2.03 -20.07
N GLU A 263 2.94 1.79 -18.93
CA GLU A 263 3.46 0.47 -18.54
C GLU A 263 2.33 -0.55 -18.42
N TYR A 264 1.22 -0.20 -17.81
CA TYR A 264 0.05 -1.07 -17.67
C TYR A 264 -0.57 -1.44 -19.02
N LEU A 265 -0.67 -0.47 -19.94
CA LEU A 265 -1.31 -0.68 -21.25
C LEU A 265 -0.41 -1.37 -22.29
N ALA A 266 0.91 -1.21 -22.21
CA ALA A 266 1.84 -1.72 -23.20
C ALA A 266 1.74 -3.23 -23.44
N PRO A 267 1.66 -4.12 -22.43
CA PRO A 267 1.45 -5.56 -22.64
C PRO A 267 0.10 -5.86 -23.28
N LEU A 268 -0.95 -5.15 -22.90
CA LEU A 268 -2.30 -5.38 -23.45
C LEU A 268 -2.39 -5.06 -24.95
N VAL A 269 -1.62 -4.07 -25.41
CA VAL A 269 -1.54 -3.72 -26.83
C VAL A 269 -0.70 -4.73 -27.60
N ASN A 270 0.41 -5.19 -27.04
CA ASN A 270 1.30 -6.15 -27.67
C ASN A 270 0.66 -7.54 -27.83
N ASP A 271 -0.04 -8.05 -26.82
CA ASP A 271 -0.77 -9.32 -26.89
C ASP A 271 -1.85 -9.31 -27.98
N ARG A 272 -2.48 -8.15 -28.20
CA ARG A 272 -3.44 -8.02 -29.32
C ARG A 272 -2.77 -8.01 -30.70
N PHE A 273 -1.52 -7.57 -30.77
CA PHE A 273 -0.74 -7.61 -32.03
C PHE A 273 -0.27 -9.02 -32.37
N VAL A 274 0.09 -9.83 -31.36
CA VAL A 274 0.55 -11.21 -31.56
C VAL A 274 -0.61 -12.12 -31.98
N ARG A 275 -1.80 -11.93 -31.43
CA ARG A 275 -3.00 -12.73 -31.76
C ARG A 275 -3.58 -12.46 -33.14
N ASN A 276 -3.19 -11.40 -33.82
CA ASN A 276 -3.65 -11.09 -35.20
C ASN A 276 -2.57 -11.39 -36.27
N ARG A 277 -1.57 -12.20 -35.95
CA ARG A 277 -0.55 -12.66 -36.90
C ARG A 277 -0.71 -14.15 -37.30
N ASP A 278 -1.70 -14.82 -36.72
CA ASP A 278 -2.20 -16.12 -37.15
C ASP A 278 -3.53 -15.90 -37.94
#